data_2050ba5eb2f9ccafa6efcfea5da2f0ff
#
_entry.id   2050ba5eb2f9ccafa6efcfea5da2f0ff
#
_cell.length_a   1.000
_cell.length_b   1.000
_cell.length_c   1.000
_cell.angle_alpha   90.00
_cell.angle_beta   90.00
_cell.angle_gamma   90.00
#
_symmetry.space_group_name_H-M   'P 1'
#
loop_
_entity.id
_entity.type
_entity.pdbx_description
1 polymer ?
#
loop_
_entity_poly.entity_id
_entity_poly.type
_entity_poly.pdbx_seq_one_letter_code
_entity_poly.pdbx_strand_id
1 'polypeptide(L)'
;MHMKKLVTTISIGGLLALSSFAIAQQATDVAQQADIAQQAPDAADSSTRLEARLQPVIAVDASGQARLDNELGTGNDRFTAEVEIAKADFAELGITRGNGFRDEVVELRVLRGGVLIFSNRLQFSRNLVNDITFETDIRGTAAPELQAGDAARVIVNGHFTLRGRFQVH
;
A
#
# COMPACT_ATOMS: atom_id res chain seq x y z
N MET A 1 -44.05 -27.70 -21.89
CA MET A 1 -43.44 -28.38 -20.73
C MET A 1 -43.59 -27.49 -19.51
N HIS A 2 -44.30 -28.00 -18.49
CA HIS A 2 -45.01 -27.18 -17.46
C HIS A 2 -44.11 -26.67 -16.37
N MET A 3 -44.17 -25.36 -16.13
CA MET A 3 -43.67 -24.72 -14.92
C MET A 3 -44.61 -24.95 -13.75
N LYS A 4 -44.13 -25.53 -12.65
CA LYS A 4 -44.87 -25.59 -11.38
C LYS A 4 -44.36 -24.46 -10.47
N LYS A 5 -45.25 -23.51 -10.19
CA LYS A 5 -45.10 -22.50 -9.14
C LYS A 5 -45.44 -23.14 -7.78
N LEU A 6 -44.53 -23.04 -6.83
CA LEU A 6 -44.79 -23.40 -5.44
C LEU A 6 -45.09 -22.11 -4.65
N VAL A 7 -46.30 -22.04 -4.16
CA VAL A 7 -46.77 -20.97 -3.27
C VAL A 7 -46.73 -21.51 -1.85
N THR A 8 -45.92 -20.92 -0.96
CA THR A 8 -45.89 -21.25 0.44
C THR A 8 -46.60 -20.15 1.24
N THR A 9 -47.74 -20.52 1.82
CA THR A 9 -48.54 -19.68 2.70
C THR A 9 -48.00 -19.77 4.11
N ILE A 10 -47.68 -18.64 4.74
CA ILE A 10 -47.31 -18.57 6.16
C ILE A 10 -48.52 -18.07 6.95
N SER A 11 -49.03 -18.89 7.85
CA SER A 11 -50.09 -18.57 8.78
C SER A 11 -49.58 -17.75 9.95
N ILE A 12 -50.32 -16.65 10.23
CA ILE A 12 -50.19 -15.83 11.42
C ILE A 12 -51.14 -16.43 12.49
N GLY A 13 -50.58 -16.91 13.59
CA GLY A 13 -51.32 -17.32 14.76
C GLY A 13 -50.86 -16.54 15.97
N GLY A 14 -51.75 -15.71 16.50
CA GLY A 14 -51.47 -14.89 17.67
C GLY A 14 -51.47 -15.63 19.00
N LEU A 15 -50.87 -15.02 20.02
CA LEU A 15 -51.35 -15.13 21.40
C LEU A 15 -50.90 -13.90 22.20
N LEU A 16 -51.91 -13.11 22.62
CA LEU A 16 -51.80 -12.09 23.65
C LEU A 16 -51.76 -12.77 25.01
N ALA A 17 -50.77 -12.49 25.85
CA ALA A 17 -50.84 -12.74 27.30
C ALA A 17 -50.16 -11.57 28.03
N LEU A 18 -50.98 -10.90 28.81
CA LEU A 18 -50.64 -9.87 29.78
C LEU A 18 -49.73 -10.40 30.89
N SER A 19 -48.73 -9.61 31.28
CA SER A 19 -48.31 -9.52 32.67
C SER A 19 -47.53 -8.23 32.91
N SER A 20 -48.24 -7.34 33.60
CA SER A 20 -47.70 -6.14 34.25
C SER A 20 -46.89 -6.56 35.47
N PHE A 21 -45.57 -6.43 35.43
CA PHE A 21 -44.70 -6.32 36.61
C PHE A 21 -43.29 -5.99 36.11
N ALA A 22 -42.83 -4.81 36.45
CA ALA A 22 -41.43 -4.37 36.56
C ALA A 22 -41.19 -2.95 36.02
N ILE A 23 -41.78 -1.95 36.67
CA ILE A 23 -41.47 -0.55 36.45
C ILE A 23 -40.52 0.01 37.55
N ALA A 24 -39.76 -0.82 38.21
CA ALA A 24 -38.89 -0.35 39.30
C ALA A 24 -37.40 -0.69 39.14
N GLN A 25 -36.97 -1.27 38.02
CA GLN A 25 -35.55 -1.64 37.83
C GLN A 25 -34.87 -0.96 36.61
N GLN A 26 -35.54 -0.07 35.91
CA GLN A 26 -34.97 0.60 34.75
C GLN A 26 -34.23 1.93 35.04
N ALA A 27 -34.22 2.38 36.31
CA ALA A 27 -33.56 3.65 36.63
C ALA A 27 -32.07 3.51 37.01
N THR A 28 -31.59 2.29 37.28
CA THR A 28 -30.17 2.06 37.67
C THR A 28 -29.28 1.61 36.52
N ASP A 29 -29.86 1.04 35.46
CA ASP A 29 -29.08 0.60 34.28
C ASP A 29 -28.74 1.72 33.28
N VAL A 30 -29.50 2.81 33.30
CA VAL A 30 -29.26 3.94 32.38
C VAL A 30 -28.05 4.78 32.83
N ALA A 31 -27.71 4.80 34.09
CA ALA A 31 -26.54 5.53 34.61
C ALA A 31 -25.19 4.81 34.34
N GLN A 32 -25.23 3.46 34.20
CA GLN A 32 -24.02 2.68 33.89
C GLN A 32 -23.73 2.54 32.39
N GLN A 33 -24.72 2.79 31.53
CA GLN A 33 -24.51 2.78 30.08
C GLN A 33 -23.96 4.13 29.53
N ALA A 34 -24.05 5.21 30.31
CA ALA A 34 -23.50 6.50 29.90
C ALA A 34 -21.96 6.58 30.03
N ASP A 35 -21.34 5.74 30.88
CA ASP A 35 -19.89 5.76 31.07
C ASP A 35 -19.12 4.86 30.06
N ILE A 36 -19.84 3.97 29.36
CA ILE A 36 -19.21 3.13 28.32
C ILE A 36 -19.20 3.82 26.95
N ALA A 37 -20.00 4.88 26.77
CA ALA A 37 -20.08 5.61 25.51
C ALA A 37 -18.98 6.68 25.33
N GLN A 38 -18.04 6.84 26.27
CA GLN A 38 -16.98 7.84 26.22
C GLN A 38 -15.57 7.29 26.02
N GLN A 39 -15.42 5.97 25.89
CA GLN A 39 -14.25 5.44 25.21
C GLN A 39 -14.55 5.34 23.72
N ALA A 40 -14.47 6.49 23.05
CA ALA A 40 -14.16 6.46 21.63
C ALA A 40 -12.90 5.57 21.53
N PRO A 41 -12.90 4.49 20.70
CA PRO A 41 -11.65 3.80 20.45
C PRO A 41 -10.70 4.90 19.97
N ASP A 42 -9.56 5.05 20.65
CA ASP A 42 -8.45 5.82 20.12
C ASP A 42 -8.44 5.51 18.63
N ALA A 43 -8.61 6.54 17.82
CA ALA A 43 -8.53 6.38 16.38
C ALA A 43 -7.12 5.82 16.16
N ALA A 44 -7.03 4.49 16.15
CA ALA A 44 -5.81 3.77 15.92
C ALA A 44 -5.28 4.41 14.65
N ASP A 45 -4.11 5.00 14.76
CA ASP A 45 -3.39 5.66 13.69
C ASP A 45 -3.37 4.67 12.53
N SER A 46 -4.38 4.78 11.66
CA SER A 46 -4.66 3.80 10.61
C SER A 46 -3.75 4.05 9.41
N SER A 47 -2.51 4.44 9.69
CA SER A 47 -1.49 4.52 8.68
C SER A 47 -1.13 3.11 8.21
N THR A 48 -1.30 2.85 6.94
CA THR A 48 -0.85 1.60 6.32
C THR A 48 0.46 1.87 5.60
N ARG A 49 1.49 1.13 5.98
CA ARG A 49 2.77 1.15 5.29
C ARG A 49 2.89 -0.04 4.36
N LEU A 50 3.19 0.22 3.10
CA LEU A 50 3.57 -0.80 2.12
C LEU A 50 5.05 -0.62 1.78
N GLU A 51 5.81 -1.72 1.80
CA GLU A 51 7.24 -1.72 1.48
C GLU A 51 7.58 -2.84 0.50
N ALA A 52 8.44 -2.55 -0.47
CA ALA A 52 9.04 -3.53 -1.36
C ALA A 52 10.57 -3.41 -1.30
N ARG A 53 11.23 -4.46 -0.83
CA ARG A 53 12.67 -4.62 -0.97
C ARG A 53 12.99 -5.09 -2.38
N LEU A 54 13.89 -4.39 -3.04
CA LEU A 54 14.27 -4.62 -4.43
C LEU A 54 15.58 -5.40 -4.47
N GLN A 55 15.51 -6.59 -5.08
CA GLN A 55 16.63 -7.52 -5.20
C GLN A 55 17.09 -7.60 -6.66
N PRO A 56 18.38 -7.77 -6.95
CA PRO A 56 18.89 -7.90 -8.30
C PRO A 56 18.31 -9.16 -9.00
N VAL A 57 18.06 -9.04 -10.29
CA VAL A 57 17.60 -10.14 -11.16
C VAL A 57 18.67 -10.55 -12.18
N ILE A 58 19.74 -9.79 -12.26
CA ILE A 58 20.95 -10.07 -13.03
C ILE A 58 22.14 -10.02 -12.07
N ALA A 59 23.33 -10.44 -12.54
CA ALA A 59 24.53 -10.52 -11.71
C ALA A 59 25.18 -9.14 -11.53
N VAL A 60 24.51 -8.25 -10.81
CA VAL A 60 25.01 -6.92 -10.43
C VAL A 60 24.86 -6.70 -8.92
N ASP A 61 25.74 -5.92 -8.34
CA ASP A 61 25.65 -5.44 -6.98
C ASP A 61 24.81 -4.15 -6.97
N ALA A 62 23.52 -4.35 -6.88
CA ALA A 62 22.53 -3.29 -6.79
C ALA A 62 21.44 -3.69 -5.80
N SER A 63 20.90 -2.72 -5.10
CA SER A 63 19.82 -2.90 -4.13
C SER A 63 18.85 -1.73 -4.18
N GLY A 64 17.70 -1.88 -3.54
CA GLY A 64 16.78 -0.77 -3.44
C GLY A 64 15.59 -1.07 -2.54
N GLN A 65 14.82 -0.02 -2.33
CA GLN A 65 13.60 -0.05 -1.55
C GLN A 65 12.57 0.89 -2.15
N ALA A 66 11.31 0.47 -2.16
CA ALA A 66 10.19 1.34 -2.46
C ALA A 66 9.16 1.26 -1.32
N ARG A 67 8.62 2.41 -0.91
CA ARG A 67 7.74 2.50 0.24
C ARG A 67 6.59 3.45 -0.03
N LEU A 68 5.40 3.06 0.36
CA LEU A 68 4.21 3.91 0.44
C LEU A 68 3.77 3.99 1.90
N ASP A 69 3.74 5.19 2.45
CA ASP A 69 3.06 5.52 3.69
C ASP A 69 1.72 6.15 3.31
N ASN A 70 0.63 5.46 3.64
CA ASN A 70 -0.74 5.89 3.36
C ASN A 70 -1.39 6.34 4.68
N GLU A 71 -1.71 7.62 4.79
CA GLU A 71 -2.46 8.19 5.90
C GLU A 71 -3.94 8.27 5.53
N LEU A 72 -4.70 7.26 5.94
CA LEU A 72 -6.12 7.13 5.62
C LEU A 72 -6.91 8.42 5.91
N GLY A 73 -7.45 9.01 4.86
CA GLY A 73 -8.36 10.16 4.94
C GLY A 73 -7.69 11.53 5.01
N THR A 74 -6.37 11.65 5.02
CA THR A 74 -5.67 12.96 5.09
C THR A 74 -5.22 13.47 3.72
N GLY A 75 -5.07 12.59 2.73
CA GLY A 75 -4.47 12.93 1.43
C GLY A 75 -2.96 13.24 1.52
N ASN A 76 -2.31 12.85 2.61
CA ASN A 76 -0.89 13.06 2.87
C ASN A 76 -0.05 11.83 2.49
N ASP A 77 -0.53 11.01 1.59
CA ASP A 77 0.21 9.84 1.13
C ASP A 77 1.62 10.23 0.68
N ARG A 78 2.59 9.40 1.02
CA ARG A 78 3.97 9.60 0.62
C ARG A 78 4.55 8.34 0.02
N PHE A 79 4.96 8.43 -1.23
CA PHE A 79 5.69 7.37 -1.91
C PHE A 79 7.15 7.75 -2.05
N THR A 80 8.04 6.87 -1.59
CA THR A 80 9.49 7.01 -1.75
C THR A 80 10.07 5.78 -2.41
N ALA A 81 11.09 5.96 -3.24
CA ALA A 81 11.90 4.85 -3.72
C ALA A 81 13.37 5.28 -3.79
N GLU A 82 14.24 4.35 -3.45
CA GLU A 82 15.70 4.50 -3.49
C GLU A 82 16.31 3.27 -4.13
N VAL A 83 17.31 3.50 -4.99
CA VAL A 83 18.08 2.45 -5.66
C VAL A 83 19.55 2.81 -5.56
N GLU A 84 20.34 1.87 -5.06
CA GLU A 84 21.80 1.93 -5.00
C GLU A 84 22.40 1.00 -6.04
N ILE A 85 23.44 1.47 -6.76
CA ILE A 85 24.13 0.70 -7.79
C ILE A 85 25.63 0.82 -7.57
N ALA A 86 26.30 -0.31 -7.45
CA ALA A 86 27.76 -0.37 -7.31
C ALA A 86 28.45 0.13 -8.59
N LYS A 87 29.48 0.93 -8.42
CA LYS A 87 30.26 1.48 -9.55
C LYS A 87 30.99 0.41 -10.35
N ALA A 88 31.21 -0.76 -9.74
CA ALA A 88 31.80 -1.91 -10.42
C ALA A 88 30.95 -2.40 -11.60
N ASP A 89 29.61 -2.22 -11.52
CA ASP A 89 28.64 -2.75 -12.50
C ASP A 89 28.19 -1.72 -13.53
N PHE A 90 28.76 -0.54 -13.55
CA PHE A 90 28.39 0.52 -14.47
C PHE A 90 28.46 0.12 -15.94
N ALA A 91 29.53 -0.60 -16.32
CA ALA A 91 29.72 -1.03 -17.70
C ALA A 91 28.59 -1.98 -18.15
N GLU A 92 28.15 -2.89 -17.28
CA GLU A 92 27.09 -3.85 -17.56
C GLU A 92 25.73 -3.17 -17.70
N LEU A 93 25.50 -2.11 -16.93
CA LEU A 93 24.24 -1.34 -16.94
C LEU A 93 24.28 -0.14 -17.91
N GLY A 94 25.37 0.02 -18.68
CA GLY A 94 25.55 1.13 -19.60
C GLY A 94 25.57 2.49 -18.91
N ILE A 95 25.92 2.54 -17.61
CA ILE A 95 26.01 3.77 -16.84
C ILE A 95 27.30 4.51 -17.20
N THR A 96 27.13 5.77 -17.58
CA THR A 96 28.25 6.66 -17.89
C THR A 96 28.37 7.75 -16.84
N ARG A 97 29.58 8.33 -16.70
CA ARG A 97 29.77 9.46 -15.79
C ARG A 97 29.39 10.81 -16.43
N GLY A 98 28.78 10.76 -17.60
CA GLY A 98 28.37 11.96 -18.33
C GLY A 98 27.39 12.79 -17.48
N ASN A 99 27.53 14.12 -17.51
CA ASN A 99 26.65 15.07 -16.82
C ASN A 99 26.38 14.73 -15.32
N GLY A 100 27.36 14.08 -14.65
CA GLY A 100 27.23 13.71 -13.25
C GLY A 100 26.10 12.73 -13.00
N PHE A 101 25.90 11.74 -13.86
CA PHE A 101 24.85 10.70 -13.81
C PHE A 101 23.41 11.18 -14.02
N ARG A 102 23.21 12.45 -14.39
CA ARG A 102 21.85 13.01 -14.59
C ARG A 102 21.18 12.52 -15.87
N ASP A 103 21.96 12.04 -16.82
CA ASP A 103 21.46 11.53 -18.10
C ASP A 103 21.05 10.06 -18.01
N GLU A 104 21.42 9.38 -16.92
CA GLU A 104 21.06 7.97 -16.71
C GLU A 104 19.53 7.81 -16.52
N VAL A 105 18.98 6.78 -17.12
CA VAL A 105 17.56 6.47 -17.05
C VAL A 105 17.36 5.34 -16.05
N VAL A 106 16.98 5.69 -14.83
CA VAL A 106 16.57 4.74 -13.80
C VAL A 106 15.07 4.88 -13.59
N GLU A 107 14.32 3.85 -13.94
CA GLU A 107 12.85 3.87 -13.93
C GLU A 107 12.32 2.79 -12.97
N LEU A 108 11.49 3.21 -12.03
CA LEU A 108 10.69 2.30 -11.22
C LEU A 108 9.33 2.10 -11.89
N ARG A 109 8.94 0.85 -12.08
CA ARG A 109 7.62 0.44 -12.56
C ARG A 109 6.92 -0.40 -11.54
N VAL A 110 5.64 -0.16 -11.33
CA VAL A 110 4.79 -1.02 -10.48
C VAL A 110 3.72 -1.67 -11.33
N LEU A 111 3.56 -2.99 -11.15
CA LEU A 111 2.63 -3.81 -11.90
C LEU A 111 1.66 -4.53 -10.96
N ARG A 112 0.38 -4.54 -11.32
CA ARG A 112 -0.69 -5.34 -10.69
C ARG A 112 -1.18 -6.39 -11.66
N GLY A 113 -1.03 -7.67 -11.29
CA GLY A 113 -1.40 -8.76 -12.21
C GLY A 113 -0.66 -8.74 -13.55
N GLY A 114 0.54 -8.13 -13.63
CA GLY A 114 1.30 -7.97 -14.87
C GLY A 114 0.98 -6.69 -15.64
N VAL A 115 -0.04 -5.93 -15.26
CA VAL A 115 -0.42 -4.66 -15.89
C VAL A 115 0.33 -3.51 -15.22
N LEU A 116 0.93 -2.61 -16.00
CA LEU A 116 1.59 -1.40 -15.48
C LEU A 116 0.55 -0.46 -14.88
N ILE A 117 0.68 -0.15 -13.59
CA ILE A 117 -0.20 0.77 -12.86
C ILE A 117 0.49 2.08 -12.47
N PHE A 118 1.83 2.06 -12.39
CA PHE A 118 2.61 3.24 -12.05
C PHE A 118 4.01 3.14 -12.65
N SER A 119 4.55 4.28 -13.08
CA SER A 119 5.93 4.42 -13.55
C SER A 119 6.48 5.78 -13.15
N ASN A 120 7.71 5.80 -12.64
CA ASN A 120 8.41 7.04 -12.30
C ASN A 120 9.91 6.90 -12.58
N ARG A 121 10.51 7.98 -13.10
CA ARG A 121 11.96 8.11 -13.25
C ARG A 121 12.54 8.57 -11.92
N LEU A 122 13.49 7.79 -11.38
CA LEU A 122 14.28 8.18 -10.21
C LEU A 122 15.35 9.19 -10.63
N GLN A 123 15.61 10.14 -9.77
CA GLN A 123 16.59 11.19 -9.97
C GLN A 123 17.89 10.82 -9.28
N PHE A 124 19.01 11.14 -9.92
CA PHE A 124 20.31 11.02 -9.28
C PHE A 124 20.35 11.86 -7.99
N SER A 125 20.74 11.24 -6.89
CA SER A 125 20.75 11.85 -5.55
C SER A 125 22.15 11.94 -4.98
N ARG A 126 22.89 10.84 -4.96
CA ARG A 126 24.17 10.76 -4.26
C ARG A 126 25.22 10.01 -5.08
N ASN A 127 26.47 10.47 -4.93
CA ASN A 127 27.67 9.80 -5.45
C ASN A 127 28.56 9.43 -4.26
N LEU A 128 28.44 8.20 -3.81
CA LEU A 128 29.24 7.64 -2.72
C LEU A 128 30.57 7.10 -3.27
N VAL A 129 31.44 6.60 -2.39
CA VAL A 129 32.76 6.10 -2.78
C VAL A 129 32.63 4.93 -3.76
N ASN A 130 31.81 3.93 -3.42
CA ASN A 130 31.65 2.71 -4.20
C ASN A 130 30.34 2.65 -5.00
N ASP A 131 29.36 3.49 -4.70
CA ASP A 131 27.99 3.41 -5.19
C ASP A 131 27.47 4.73 -5.68
N ILE A 132 26.41 4.70 -6.45
CA ILE A 132 25.55 5.84 -6.75
C ILE A 132 24.12 5.54 -6.32
N THR A 133 23.39 6.58 -5.95
CA THR A 133 22.00 6.47 -5.49
C THR A 133 21.08 7.28 -6.40
N PHE A 134 19.96 6.67 -6.75
CA PHE A 134 18.83 7.32 -7.41
C PHE A 134 17.61 7.24 -6.50
N GLU A 135 16.83 8.32 -6.43
CA GLU A 135 15.66 8.38 -5.54
C GLU A 135 14.48 9.14 -6.13
N THR A 136 13.32 8.94 -5.52
CA THR A 136 12.12 9.77 -5.73
C THR A 136 11.36 9.93 -4.42
N ASP A 137 10.68 11.07 -4.26
CA ASP A 137 9.77 11.39 -3.14
C ASP A 137 8.53 12.07 -3.74
N ILE A 138 7.40 11.36 -3.70
CA ILE A 138 6.12 11.82 -4.25
C ILE A 138 5.11 11.90 -3.12
N ARG A 139 4.36 13.01 -3.04
CA ARG A 139 3.46 13.28 -1.94
C ARG A 139 2.05 13.62 -2.40
N GLY A 140 1.09 13.37 -1.51
CA GLY A 140 -0.31 13.70 -1.69
C GLY A 140 -0.95 12.88 -2.80
N THR A 141 -1.86 13.49 -3.54
CA THR A 141 -2.65 12.83 -4.59
C THR A 141 -1.83 12.33 -5.79
N ALA A 142 -0.55 12.70 -5.89
CA ALA A 142 0.36 12.18 -6.91
C ALA A 142 1.00 10.84 -6.51
N ALA A 143 0.91 10.45 -5.24
CA ALA A 143 1.36 9.14 -4.79
C ALA A 143 0.52 8.01 -5.44
N PRO A 144 1.14 6.89 -5.83
CA PRO A 144 0.41 5.81 -6.50
C PRO A 144 -0.50 5.06 -5.53
N GLU A 145 -1.64 4.60 -6.02
CA GLU A 145 -2.52 3.68 -5.28
C GLU A 145 -1.97 2.26 -5.36
N LEU A 146 -1.24 1.83 -4.33
CA LEU A 146 -0.63 0.51 -4.24
C LEU A 146 -1.38 -0.40 -3.28
N GLN A 147 -1.15 -1.71 -3.46
CA GLN A 147 -1.64 -2.74 -2.53
C GLN A 147 -0.59 -3.85 -2.35
N ALA A 148 -0.76 -4.62 -1.27
CA ALA A 148 0.08 -5.78 -1.02
C ALA A 148 0.02 -6.75 -2.22
N GLY A 149 1.19 -7.26 -2.62
CA GLY A 149 1.33 -8.15 -3.78
C GLY A 149 1.66 -7.45 -5.10
N ASP A 150 1.51 -6.11 -5.22
CA ASP A 150 1.96 -5.37 -6.40
C ASP A 150 3.46 -5.58 -6.61
N ALA A 151 3.86 -5.78 -7.85
CA ALA A 151 5.25 -6.06 -8.20
C ALA A 151 5.98 -4.77 -8.56
N ALA A 152 7.08 -4.48 -7.86
CA ALA A 152 8.01 -3.41 -8.22
C ALA A 152 9.12 -3.94 -9.12
N ARG A 153 9.49 -3.18 -10.15
CA ARG A 153 10.60 -3.46 -11.06
C ARG A 153 11.41 -2.20 -11.30
N VAL A 154 12.72 -2.32 -11.28
CA VAL A 154 13.63 -1.24 -11.66
C VAL A 154 14.30 -1.57 -12.98
N ILE A 155 14.33 -0.59 -13.87
CA ILE A 155 14.96 -0.66 -15.17
C ILE A 155 16.04 0.42 -15.21
N VAL A 156 17.28 0.04 -15.45
CA VAL A 156 18.43 0.94 -15.58
C VAL A 156 18.87 0.94 -17.02
N ASN A 157 18.81 2.08 -17.71
CA ASN A 157 19.18 2.23 -19.13
C ASN A 157 18.62 1.15 -20.06
N GLY A 158 17.38 0.69 -19.76
CA GLY A 158 16.71 -0.36 -20.52
C GLY A 158 16.98 -1.78 -20.00
N HIS A 159 17.89 -2.00 -19.06
CA HIS A 159 18.15 -3.30 -18.45
C HIS A 159 17.22 -3.52 -17.26
N PHE A 160 16.46 -4.64 -17.23
CA PHE A 160 15.69 -5.04 -16.07
C PHE A 160 16.63 -5.50 -14.97
N THR A 161 16.80 -4.67 -13.94
CA THR A 161 17.88 -4.80 -12.97
C THR A 161 17.41 -5.33 -11.61
N LEU A 162 16.33 -4.77 -11.05
CA LEU A 162 15.84 -5.14 -9.71
C LEU A 162 14.35 -5.49 -9.72
N ARG A 163 13.93 -6.33 -8.76
CA ARG A 163 12.51 -6.65 -8.51
C ARG A 163 12.20 -6.76 -7.03
N GLY A 164 10.94 -6.51 -6.68
CA GLY A 164 10.37 -6.74 -5.35
C GLY A 164 8.86 -6.88 -5.40
N ARG A 165 8.25 -7.09 -4.24
CA ARG A 165 6.80 -7.07 -4.07
C ARG A 165 6.44 -6.24 -2.85
N PHE A 166 5.40 -5.43 -2.96
CA PHE A 166 4.89 -4.69 -1.82
C PHE A 166 4.23 -5.60 -0.80
N GLN A 167 4.57 -5.37 0.46
CA GLN A 167 4.02 -6.07 1.62
C GLN A 167 3.60 -5.04 2.66
N VAL A 168 2.62 -5.37 3.49
CA VAL A 168 2.20 -4.55 4.63
C VAL A 168 3.25 -4.69 5.74
N HIS A 169 3.60 -3.57 6.33
CA HIS A 169 4.53 -3.46 7.48
C HIS A 169 3.87 -2.80 8.67
#